data_4f9186b226529326614363b097bc86f0
#
_entry.id   4f9186b226529326614363b097bc86f0
#
_cell.length_a   1.000
_cell.length_b   1.000
_cell.length_c   1.000
_cell.angle_alpha   90.00
_cell.angle_beta   90.00
_cell.angle_gamma   90.00
#
_symmetry.space_group_name_H-M   'P 1'
#
loop_
_entity.id
_entity.type
_entity.pdbx_description
1 polymer ?
#
loop_
_entity_poly.entity_id
_entity_poly.type
_entity_poly.pdbx_seq_one_letter_code
_entity_poly.pdbx_strand_id
1 'polypeptide(L)'
;LIFIGRNARTDEQAGRLELQFGGRATRADQLRAALLVVGGAGAAVGVVAFLGLLATGMPAAGSALLGLVLAASSLFFTGVGAVCAQVATDPGVAGRLSAVVLGGFFVIAAIGDATSSPLVWLSPFGWARHAQAFVADRLWVPLVPLTLAGILCGVALRLNRRRDYGSGLIAARTGRASAPGWLRGPLSLAARLQRGTVIGWAVALAFLGLMMGSVLASLDQQLAGTAFEDFARRHGGEVGEVFFQFVLYVLAQVATAAALAAVLTLRNDETTGLAEPVLAR
;
A
#
# COMPACT_ATOMS: atom_id res chain seq x y z
N LEU A 1 -5.18 -0.32 1.92
CA LEU A 1 -5.38 0.86 1.09
C LEU A 1 -6.13 0.54 -0.21
N ILE A 2 -5.50 -0.16 -1.15
CA ILE A 2 -6.04 -0.47 -2.49
C ILE A 2 -7.32 -1.31 -2.41
N PHE A 3 -7.41 -2.24 -1.45
CA PHE A 3 -8.54 -3.16 -1.28
C PHE A 3 -9.85 -2.44 -0.95
N ILE A 4 -9.80 -1.39 -0.11
CA ILE A 4 -10.98 -0.57 0.21
C ILE A 4 -11.44 0.22 -1.00
N GLY A 5 -10.51 0.85 -1.74
CA GLY A 5 -10.83 1.60 -2.96
C GLY A 5 -11.51 0.72 -4.01
N ARG A 6 -11.03 -0.51 -4.19
CA ARG A 6 -11.63 -1.48 -5.12
C ARG A 6 -13.02 -1.92 -4.66
N ASN A 7 -13.17 -2.42 -3.45
CA ASN A 7 -14.43 -2.99 -2.99
C ASN A 7 -15.55 -1.94 -2.87
N ALA A 8 -15.23 -0.73 -2.39
CA ALA A 8 -16.23 0.33 -2.27
C ALA A 8 -16.69 0.91 -3.60
N ARG A 9 -15.85 0.85 -4.65
CA ARG A 9 -16.14 1.49 -5.95
C ARG A 9 -16.47 0.52 -7.06
N THR A 10 -15.93 -0.69 -7.06
CA THR A 10 -16.19 -1.68 -8.11
C THR A 10 -17.64 -2.14 -8.10
N ASP A 11 -18.23 -2.33 -6.92
CA ASP A 11 -19.64 -2.71 -6.77
C ASP A 11 -20.58 -1.57 -7.17
N GLU A 12 -20.16 -0.31 -6.93
CA GLU A 12 -20.89 0.88 -7.35
C GLU A 12 -20.93 0.99 -8.89
N GLN A 13 -19.80 0.76 -9.58
CA GLN A 13 -19.71 0.80 -11.04
C GLN A 13 -20.40 -0.39 -11.74
N ALA A 14 -20.42 -1.56 -11.08
CA ALA A 14 -21.06 -2.75 -11.62
C ALA A 14 -22.59 -2.76 -11.49
N GLY A 15 -23.20 -1.69 -10.94
CA GLY A 15 -24.65 -1.61 -10.73
C GLY A 15 -25.20 -2.61 -9.71
N ARG A 16 -24.33 -3.41 -9.07
CA ARG A 16 -24.73 -4.43 -8.08
C ARG A 16 -25.36 -3.83 -6.85
N LEU A 17 -25.11 -2.54 -6.61
CA LEU A 17 -25.68 -1.82 -5.48
C LEU A 17 -27.17 -1.61 -5.60
N GLU A 18 -27.74 -1.47 -6.81
CA GLU A 18 -29.18 -1.37 -6.99
C GLU A 18 -29.91 -2.63 -6.52
N LEU A 19 -29.30 -3.80 -6.74
CA LEU A 19 -29.83 -5.08 -6.23
C LEU A 19 -29.70 -5.18 -4.71
N GLN A 20 -28.64 -4.62 -4.11
CA GLN A 20 -28.42 -4.62 -2.66
C GLN A 20 -29.28 -3.57 -1.94
N PHE A 21 -29.54 -2.43 -2.58
CA PHE A 21 -30.38 -1.34 -2.02
C PHE A 21 -31.88 -1.57 -2.19
N GLY A 22 -32.33 -2.62 -2.90
CA GLY A 22 -33.71 -3.12 -2.81
C GLY A 22 -34.10 -3.60 -1.41
N GLY A 23 -33.13 -3.71 -0.47
CA GLY A 23 -33.30 -3.98 0.94
C GLY A 23 -33.09 -2.75 1.84
N ARG A 24 -32.94 -2.99 3.15
CA ARG A 24 -32.74 -1.94 4.19
C ARG A 24 -31.30 -1.40 4.27
N ALA A 25 -30.36 -1.87 3.45
CA ALA A 25 -28.95 -1.49 3.53
C ALA A 25 -28.72 -0.06 2.99
N THR A 26 -27.98 0.75 3.72
CA THR A 26 -27.60 2.10 3.32
C THR A 26 -26.15 2.13 2.80
N ARG A 27 -25.78 3.19 2.03
CA ARG A 27 -24.40 3.41 1.60
C ARG A 27 -23.41 3.50 2.76
N ALA A 28 -23.86 4.07 3.88
CA ALA A 28 -23.05 4.14 5.08
C ALA A 28 -22.76 2.74 5.65
N ASP A 29 -23.71 1.83 5.54
CA ASP A 29 -23.56 0.45 6.02
C ASP A 29 -22.56 -0.33 5.16
N GLN A 30 -22.55 -0.11 3.86
CA GLN A 30 -21.55 -0.70 2.96
C GLN A 30 -20.14 -0.21 3.30
N LEU A 31 -19.94 1.10 3.49
CA LEU A 31 -18.63 1.63 3.87
C LEU A 31 -18.22 1.13 5.26
N ARG A 32 -19.14 1.08 6.22
CA ARG A 32 -18.89 0.51 7.55
C ARG A 32 -18.47 -0.95 7.45
N ALA A 33 -19.18 -1.77 6.67
CA ALA A 33 -18.84 -3.16 6.45
C ALA A 33 -17.44 -3.31 5.84
N ALA A 34 -17.10 -2.51 4.83
CA ALA A 34 -15.76 -2.51 4.23
C ALA A 34 -14.66 -2.11 5.25
N LEU A 35 -14.91 -1.08 6.08
CA LEU A 35 -13.98 -0.67 7.14
C LEU A 35 -13.81 -1.76 8.20
N LEU A 36 -14.89 -2.44 8.61
CA LEU A 36 -14.82 -3.52 9.59
C LEU A 36 -14.06 -4.74 9.04
N VAL A 37 -14.33 -5.14 7.79
CA VAL A 37 -13.66 -6.30 7.18
C VAL A 37 -12.17 -6.03 6.98
N VAL A 38 -11.80 -4.88 6.37
CA VAL A 38 -10.41 -4.56 6.09
C VAL A 38 -9.66 -4.20 7.37
N GLY A 39 -10.31 -3.47 8.28
CA GLY A 39 -9.75 -3.16 9.60
C GLY A 39 -9.56 -4.41 10.45
N GLY A 40 -10.54 -5.32 10.43
CA GLY A 40 -10.46 -6.62 11.09
C GLY A 40 -9.33 -7.50 10.54
N ALA A 41 -9.16 -7.53 9.22
CA ALA A 41 -8.03 -8.22 8.60
C ALA A 41 -6.68 -7.63 9.04
N GLY A 42 -6.58 -6.29 9.13
CA GLY A 42 -5.40 -5.62 9.63
C GLY A 42 -5.11 -5.92 11.11
N ALA A 43 -6.16 -5.97 11.94
CA ALA A 43 -6.03 -6.37 13.34
C ALA A 43 -5.58 -7.84 13.46
N ALA A 44 -6.12 -8.73 12.61
CA ALA A 44 -5.71 -10.14 12.57
C ALA A 44 -4.22 -10.30 12.23
N VAL A 45 -3.67 -9.49 11.31
CA VAL A 45 -2.23 -9.47 11.01
C VAL A 45 -1.42 -9.12 12.25
N GLY A 46 -1.86 -8.13 13.05
CA GLY A 46 -1.21 -7.79 14.31
C GLY A 46 -1.24 -8.94 15.33
N VAL A 47 -2.36 -9.64 15.43
CA VAL A 47 -2.51 -10.81 16.32
C VAL A 47 -1.60 -11.95 15.86
N VAL A 48 -1.57 -12.25 14.56
CA VAL A 48 -0.69 -13.29 13.99
C VAL A 48 0.78 -12.95 14.23
N ALA A 49 1.18 -11.69 14.04
CA ALA A 49 2.54 -11.25 14.34
C ALA A 49 2.88 -11.42 15.83
N PHE A 50 1.99 -11.04 16.74
CA PHE A 50 2.14 -11.24 18.17
C PHE A 50 2.34 -12.72 18.52
N LEU A 51 1.44 -13.59 18.07
CA LEU A 51 1.50 -15.03 18.35
C LEU A 51 2.73 -15.67 17.72
N GLY A 52 3.10 -15.27 16.50
CA GLY A 52 4.31 -15.77 15.86
C GLY A 52 5.58 -15.42 16.63
N LEU A 53 5.69 -14.19 17.12
CA LEU A 53 6.83 -13.77 17.95
C LEU A 53 6.87 -14.51 19.29
N LEU A 54 5.72 -14.72 19.94
CA LEU A 54 5.65 -15.53 21.16
C LEU A 54 6.11 -16.97 20.91
N ALA A 55 5.71 -17.56 19.79
CA ALA A 55 6.11 -18.93 19.45
C ALA A 55 7.63 -19.08 19.22
N THR A 56 8.33 -18.00 18.86
CA THR A 56 9.79 -17.97 18.75
C THR A 56 10.51 -17.69 20.09
N GLY A 57 9.78 -17.57 21.20
CA GLY A 57 10.33 -17.31 22.52
C GLY A 57 10.65 -15.83 22.80
N MET A 58 10.17 -14.90 21.98
CA MET A 58 10.37 -13.46 22.21
C MET A 58 9.55 -12.96 23.41
N PRO A 59 10.02 -11.93 24.14
CA PRO A 59 9.32 -11.36 25.28
C PRO A 59 7.89 -10.94 24.94
N ALA A 60 6.91 -11.29 25.77
CA ALA A 60 5.50 -11.07 25.54
C ALA A 60 5.13 -9.57 25.39
N ALA A 61 5.75 -8.70 26.21
CA ALA A 61 5.48 -7.26 26.18
C ALA A 61 5.87 -6.62 24.84
N GLY A 62 7.10 -6.84 24.37
CA GLY A 62 7.58 -6.33 23.09
C GLY A 62 6.83 -6.95 21.91
N SER A 63 6.50 -8.25 21.97
CA SER A 63 5.70 -8.94 20.95
C SER A 63 4.29 -8.37 20.83
N ALA A 64 3.64 -8.11 21.98
CA ALA A 64 2.31 -7.50 22.02
C ALA A 64 2.35 -6.06 21.48
N LEU A 65 3.36 -5.28 21.85
CA LEU A 65 3.53 -3.91 21.37
C LEU A 65 3.73 -3.88 19.86
N LEU A 66 4.58 -4.75 19.30
CA LEU A 66 4.80 -4.81 17.84
C LEU A 66 3.53 -5.23 17.10
N GLY A 67 2.82 -6.25 17.59
CA GLY A 67 1.52 -6.65 17.05
C GLY A 67 0.49 -5.52 17.08
N LEU A 68 0.43 -4.76 18.17
CA LEU A 68 -0.47 -3.62 18.32
C LEU A 68 -0.10 -2.47 17.37
N VAL A 69 1.18 -2.16 17.20
CA VAL A 69 1.65 -1.14 16.23
C VAL A 69 1.28 -1.53 14.81
N LEU A 70 1.45 -2.79 14.42
CA LEU A 70 1.08 -3.28 13.10
C LEU A 70 -0.44 -3.18 12.87
N ALA A 71 -1.25 -3.60 13.84
CA ALA A 71 -2.70 -3.49 13.79
C ALA A 71 -3.15 -2.03 13.68
N ALA A 72 -2.60 -1.15 14.51
CA ALA A 72 -2.93 0.28 14.55
C ALA A 72 -2.52 1.00 13.24
N SER A 73 -1.34 0.71 12.70
CA SER A 73 -0.88 1.24 11.43
C SER A 73 -1.75 0.73 10.26
N SER A 74 -2.17 -0.53 10.30
CA SER A 74 -3.09 -1.09 9.32
C SER A 74 -4.45 -0.40 9.34
N LEU A 75 -4.99 -0.11 10.52
CA LEU A 75 -6.23 0.66 10.69
C LEU A 75 -6.09 2.10 10.18
N PHE A 76 -4.97 2.75 10.45
CA PHE A 76 -4.67 4.07 9.89
C PHE A 76 -4.71 4.06 8.36
N PHE A 77 -3.99 3.13 7.72
CA PHE A 77 -4.00 3.02 6.26
C PHE A 77 -5.36 2.61 5.71
N THR A 78 -6.16 1.87 6.47
CA THR A 78 -7.56 1.59 6.15
C THR A 78 -8.36 2.89 6.06
N GLY A 79 -8.22 3.78 7.04
CA GLY A 79 -8.83 5.10 7.05
C GLY A 79 -8.37 5.99 5.88
N VAL A 80 -7.06 6.03 5.60
CA VAL A 80 -6.51 6.74 4.43
C VAL A 80 -7.13 6.23 3.12
N GLY A 81 -7.17 4.91 2.92
CA GLY A 81 -7.77 4.30 1.74
C GLY A 81 -9.25 4.61 1.59
N ALA A 82 -9.98 4.62 2.71
CA ALA A 82 -11.39 4.99 2.72
C ALA A 82 -11.61 6.46 2.30
N VAL A 83 -10.80 7.40 2.79
CA VAL A 83 -10.85 8.81 2.37
C VAL A 83 -10.50 8.93 0.88
N CYS A 84 -9.42 8.30 0.40
CA CYS A 84 -9.04 8.30 -1.01
C CYS A 84 -10.19 7.79 -1.91
N ALA A 85 -10.91 6.74 -1.46
CA ALA A 85 -12.05 6.19 -2.18
C ALA A 85 -13.23 7.18 -2.26
N GLN A 86 -13.43 8.06 -1.28
CA GLN A 86 -14.49 9.08 -1.34
C GLN A 86 -14.10 10.28 -2.23
N VAL A 87 -12.82 10.61 -2.29
CA VAL A 87 -12.31 11.72 -3.12
C VAL A 87 -12.28 11.35 -4.60
N ALA A 88 -11.93 10.11 -4.91
CA ALA A 88 -11.78 9.62 -6.27
C ALA A 88 -13.12 9.39 -6.99
N THR A 89 -13.15 9.55 -8.32
CA THR A 89 -14.32 9.24 -9.15
C THR A 89 -14.42 7.76 -9.51
N ASP A 90 -13.27 7.10 -9.70
CA ASP A 90 -13.19 5.69 -10.10
C ASP A 90 -12.16 4.91 -9.25
N PRO A 91 -12.25 3.56 -9.23
CA PRO A 91 -11.34 2.71 -8.45
C PRO A 91 -9.86 2.87 -8.82
N GLY A 92 -9.57 3.13 -10.08
CA GLY A 92 -8.21 3.31 -10.56
C GLY A 92 -7.58 4.62 -10.04
N VAL A 93 -8.36 5.71 -9.98
CA VAL A 93 -7.92 6.98 -9.36
C VAL A 93 -7.74 6.80 -7.86
N ALA A 94 -8.66 6.11 -7.18
CA ALA A 94 -8.54 5.81 -5.75
C ALA A 94 -7.25 5.05 -5.43
N GLY A 95 -6.94 4.03 -6.23
CA GLY A 95 -5.72 3.24 -6.08
C GLY A 95 -4.45 4.07 -6.28
N ARG A 96 -4.39 4.89 -7.33
CA ARG A 96 -3.25 5.79 -7.61
C ARG A 96 -3.06 6.82 -6.49
N LEU A 97 -4.15 7.45 -6.04
CA LEU A 97 -4.10 8.41 -4.93
C LEU A 97 -3.58 7.74 -3.65
N SER A 98 -4.07 6.55 -3.33
CA SER A 98 -3.58 5.76 -2.19
C SER A 98 -2.10 5.41 -2.29
N ALA A 99 -1.61 5.07 -3.49
CA ALA A 99 -0.19 4.77 -3.72
C ALA A 99 0.68 6.03 -3.55
N VAL A 100 0.24 7.18 -4.06
CA VAL A 100 0.95 8.47 -3.88
C VAL A 100 1.02 8.85 -2.41
N VAL A 101 -0.07 8.72 -1.66
CA VAL A 101 -0.11 9.01 -0.22
C VAL A 101 0.82 8.07 0.54
N LEU A 102 0.80 6.77 0.23
CA LEU A 102 1.70 5.79 0.84
C LEU A 102 3.17 6.13 0.56
N GLY A 103 3.50 6.40 -0.71
CA GLY A 103 4.85 6.82 -1.12
C GLY A 103 5.28 8.12 -0.43
N GLY A 104 4.37 9.09 -0.29
CA GLY A 104 4.64 10.33 0.43
C GLY A 104 5.00 10.10 1.90
N PHE A 105 4.25 9.26 2.62
CA PHE A 105 4.60 8.89 4.00
C PHE A 105 5.94 8.21 4.09
N PHE A 106 6.27 7.39 3.08
CA PHE A 106 7.55 6.72 3.06
C PHE A 106 8.70 7.71 2.86
N VAL A 107 8.58 8.64 1.90
CA VAL A 107 9.59 9.71 1.67
C VAL A 107 9.77 10.56 2.93
N ILE A 108 8.68 10.94 3.61
CA ILE A 108 8.73 11.67 4.88
C ILE A 108 9.52 10.88 5.94
N ALA A 109 9.27 9.58 6.06
CA ALA A 109 10.03 8.72 6.97
C ALA A 109 11.52 8.70 6.61
N ALA A 110 11.85 8.50 5.33
CA ALA A 110 13.23 8.41 4.85
C ALA A 110 14.00 9.73 5.09
N ILE A 111 13.37 10.88 4.81
CA ILE A 111 13.98 12.19 5.08
C ILE A 111 14.15 12.40 6.59
N GLY A 112 13.12 12.09 7.38
CA GLY A 112 13.15 12.21 8.83
C GLY A 112 14.26 11.38 9.46
N ASP A 113 14.47 10.17 8.96
CA ASP A 113 15.54 9.28 9.40
C ASP A 113 16.92 9.79 8.98
N ALA A 114 17.10 10.19 7.73
CA ALA A 114 18.37 10.70 7.21
C ALA A 114 18.82 11.99 7.93
N THR A 115 17.86 12.81 8.35
CA THR A 115 18.13 14.08 9.04
C THR A 115 18.01 14.01 10.57
N SER A 116 17.71 12.82 11.12
CA SER A 116 17.41 12.61 12.54
C SER A 116 16.38 13.63 13.10
N SER A 117 15.41 14.00 12.26
CA SER A 117 14.47 15.08 12.55
C SER A 117 13.13 14.54 13.08
N PRO A 118 12.32 15.36 13.81
CA PRO A 118 10.99 15.00 14.25
C PRO A 118 10.00 14.70 13.11
N LEU A 119 10.35 14.96 11.85
CA LEU A 119 9.55 14.65 10.67
C LEU A 119 9.14 13.16 10.60
N VAL A 120 9.96 12.29 11.18
CA VAL A 120 9.69 10.85 11.26
C VAL A 120 8.34 10.56 11.94
N TRP A 121 7.90 11.40 12.86
CA TRP A 121 6.60 11.28 13.55
C TRP A 121 5.39 11.53 12.65
N LEU A 122 5.56 12.25 11.53
CA LEU A 122 4.51 12.47 10.55
C LEU A 122 4.23 11.25 9.68
N SER A 123 5.04 10.20 9.82
CA SER A 123 4.91 8.97 9.03
C SER A 123 4.56 7.76 9.88
N PRO A 124 3.60 6.93 9.43
CA PRO A 124 3.29 5.64 10.07
C PRO A 124 4.50 4.70 10.20
N PHE A 125 5.44 4.78 9.26
CA PHE A 125 6.67 3.98 9.30
C PHE A 125 7.58 4.39 10.46
N GLY A 126 7.56 5.66 10.87
CA GLY A 126 8.30 6.15 12.02
C GLY A 126 7.69 5.68 13.34
N TRP A 127 6.37 5.52 13.44
CA TRP A 127 5.73 5.10 14.69
C TRP A 127 6.19 3.71 15.14
N ALA A 128 6.33 2.75 14.20
CA ALA A 128 6.83 1.42 14.50
C ALA A 128 8.22 1.47 15.15
N ARG A 129 9.10 2.35 14.66
CA ARG A 129 10.43 2.55 15.22
C ARG A 129 10.40 3.23 16.58
N HIS A 130 9.57 4.27 16.73
CA HIS A 130 9.45 5.00 17.99
C HIS A 130 8.76 4.21 19.12
N ALA A 131 8.01 3.16 18.78
CA ALA A 131 7.46 2.23 19.75
C ALA A 131 8.57 1.48 20.53
N GLN A 132 9.76 1.31 19.90
CA GLN A 132 10.93 0.65 20.49
C GLN A 132 10.57 -0.68 21.13
N ALA A 133 9.80 -1.50 20.43
CA ALA A 133 9.45 -2.84 20.90
C ALA A 133 10.72 -3.63 21.23
N PHE A 134 10.68 -4.36 22.35
CA PHE A 134 11.80 -5.12 22.92
C PHE A 134 12.95 -4.29 23.50
N VAL A 135 12.87 -2.95 23.51
CA VAL A 135 13.91 -2.06 24.08
C VAL A 135 13.32 -1.20 25.19
N ALA A 136 12.39 -0.31 24.87
CA ALA A 136 11.75 0.59 25.83
C ALA A 136 10.23 0.40 25.92
N ASP A 137 9.65 -0.44 25.06
CA ASP A 137 8.25 -0.86 25.06
C ASP A 137 7.27 0.30 25.27
N ARG A 138 7.34 1.33 24.43
CA ARG A 138 6.51 2.57 24.54
C ARG A 138 5.07 2.31 24.16
N LEU A 139 4.26 1.84 25.09
CA LEU A 139 2.85 1.45 24.86
C LEU A 139 1.91 2.56 24.41
N TRP A 140 2.30 3.84 24.58
CA TRP A 140 1.48 4.98 24.15
C TRP A 140 1.56 5.24 22.63
N VAL A 141 2.62 4.81 21.96
CA VAL A 141 2.85 5.10 20.54
C VAL A 141 1.72 4.57 19.64
N PRO A 142 1.19 3.36 19.81
CA PRO A 142 0.05 2.86 19.02
C PRO A 142 -1.22 3.69 19.12
N LEU A 143 -1.38 4.52 20.15
CA LEU A 143 -2.52 5.42 20.29
C LEU A 143 -2.53 6.50 19.19
N VAL A 144 -1.37 6.89 18.66
CA VAL A 144 -1.26 7.88 17.57
C VAL A 144 -1.95 7.37 16.29
N PRO A 145 -1.55 6.24 15.70
CA PRO A 145 -2.24 5.71 14.53
C PRO A 145 -3.70 5.33 14.80
N LEU A 146 -4.05 4.87 15.99
CA LEU A 146 -5.45 4.53 16.34
C LEU A 146 -6.34 5.77 16.35
N THR A 147 -5.92 6.87 16.98
CA THR A 147 -6.68 8.12 17.00
C THR A 147 -6.84 8.70 15.59
N LEU A 148 -5.76 8.72 14.82
CA LEU A 148 -5.79 9.17 13.43
C LEU A 148 -6.67 8.27 12.56
N ALA A 149 -6.64 6.96 12.74
CA ALA A 149 -7.54 6.02 12.06
C ALA A 149 -9.01 6.34 12.35
N GLY A 150 -9.36 6.57 13.60
CA GLY A 150 -10.72 6.95 14.00
C GLY A 150 -11.18 8.26 13.34
N ILE A 151 -10.30 9.27 13.31
CA ILE A 151 -10.57 10.55 12.64
C ILE A 151 -10.79 10.35 11.15
N LEU A 152 -9.90 9.61 10.47
CA LEU A 152 -9.98 9.35 9.02
C LEU A 152 -11.24 8.54 8.67
N CYS A 153 -11.59 7.52 9.45
CA CYS A 153 -12.83 6.77 9.26
C CYS A 153 -14.06 7.69 9.43
N GLY A 154 -14.06 8.57 10.44
CA GLY A 154 -15.12 9.56 10.63
C GLY A 154 -15.23 10.54 9.46
N VAL A 155 -14.10 11.02 8.93
CA VAL A 155 -14.04 11.87 7.73
C VAL A 155 -14.58 11.10 6.52
N ALA A 156 -14.15 9.87 6.29
CA ALA A 156 -14.63 9.05 5.18
C ALA A 156 -16.14 8.84 5.23
N LEU A 157 -16.71 8.55 6.41
CA LEU A 157 -18.15 8.41 6.60
C LEU A 157 -18.91 9.72 6.37
N ARG A 158 -18.37 10.87 6.80
CA ARG A 158 -18.96 12.19 6.52
C ARG A 158 -18.95 12.52 5.03
N LEU A 159 -17.83 12.27 4.34
CA LEU A 159 -17.70 12.47 2.90
C LEU A 159 -18.68 11.57 2.14
N ASN A 160 -18.81 10.30 2.56
CA ASN A 160 -19.75 9.36 1.96
C ASN A 160 -21.22 9.83 2.02
N ARG A 161 -21.60 10.52 3.12
CA ARG A 161 -22.94 11.09 3.28
C ARG A 161 -23.20 12.32 2.41
N ARG A 162 -22.15 13.10 2.10
CA ARG A 162 -22.25 14.36 1.33
C ARG A 162 -22.09 14.18 -0.17
N ARG A 163 -21.71 12.97 -0.60
CA ARG A 163 -21.41 12.67 -1.99
C ARG A 163 -22.66 12.17 -2.73
N ASP A 164 -22.88 12.66 -3.96
CA ASP A 164 -23.89 12.13 -4.86
C ASP A 164 -23.46 10.79 -5.46
N TYR A 165 -24.43 9.97 -5.86
CA TYR A 165 -24.20 8.64 -6.43
C TYR A 165 -23.41 8.75 -7.74
N GLY A 166 -22.38 7.89 -7.90
CA GLY A 166 -21.56 7.88 -9.14
C GLY A 166 -20.58 9.03 -9.28
N SER A 167 -20.59 10.04 -8.37
CA SER A 167 -19.65 11.17 -8.41
C SER A 167 -18.50 11.00 -7.40
N GLY A 168 -17.32 11.56 -7.73
CA GLY A 168 -16.24 11.82 -6.76
C GLY A 168 -16.24 13.30 -6.40
N LEU A 169 -15.52 13.69 -5.36
CA LEU A 169 -15.31 15.11 -5.04
C LEU A 169 -14.48 15.81 -6.13
N ILE A 170 -13.64 15.06 -6.84
CA ILE A 170 -12.89 15.53 -8.01
C ILE A 170 -13.63 15.03 -9.26
N ALA A 171 -14.19 15.94 -10.03
CA ALA A 171 -14.87 15.60 -11.28
C ALA A 171 -13.94 14.86 -12.25
N ALA A 172 -14.45 13.82 -12.91
CA ALA A 172 -13.69 13.14 -13.95
C ALA A 172 -13.40 14.14 -15.09
N ARG A 173 -12.12 14.29 -15.46
CA ARG A 173 -11.76 15.08 -16.63
C ARG A 173 -12.27 14.37 -17.87
N THR A 174 -13.06 15.06 -18.67
CA THR A 174 -13.42 14.60 -20.02
C THR A 174 -12.14 14.39 -20.82
N GLY A 175 -11.95 13.18 -21.36
CA GLY A 175 -10.82 12.87 -22.22
C GLY A 175 -10.78 13.74 -23.47
N ARG A 176 -9.67 13.77 -24.20
CA ARG A 176 -9.59 14.45 -25.50
C ARG A 176 -10.57 13.78 -26.47
N ALA A 177 -11.33 14.58 -27.21
CA ALA A 177 -12.29 14.11 -28.20
C ALA A 177 -11.63 13.39 -29.40
N SER A 178 -10.36 13.64 -29.65
CA SER A 178 -9.57 13.02 -30.74
C SER A 178 -8.35 12.27 -30.18
N ALA A 179 -8.02 11.14 -30.79
CA ALA A 179 -6.83 10.36 -30.45
C ALA A 179 -5.57 11.15 -30.89
N PRO A 180 -4.50 11.17 -30.06
CA PRO A 180 -3.24 11.76 -30.47
C PRO A 180 -2.62 10.96 -31.63
N GLY A 181 -1.89 11.64 -32.53
CA GLY A 181 -1.36 11.03 -33.76
C GLY A 181 -0.42 9.83 -33.60
N TRP A 182 0.14 9.62 -32.40
CA TRP A 182 0.98 8.46 -32.10
C TRP A 182 0.16 7.19 -31.75
N LEU A 183 -1.14 7.34 -31.50
CA LEU A 183 -2.04 6.23 -31.12
C LEU A 183 -2.59 5.56 -32.38
N ARG A 184 -1.73 4.91 -33.18
CA ARG A 184 -2.08 4.34 -34.49
C ARG A 184 -2.07 2.81 -34.53
N GLY A 185 -1.87 2.11 -33.41
CA GLY A 185 -1.80 0.65 -33.41
C GLY A 185 -2.06 0.02 -32.03
N PRO A 186 -2.22 -1.30 -32.00
CA PRO A 186 -2.52 -2.03 -30.76
C PRO A 186 -1.43 -1.86 -29.68
N LEU A 187 -0.17 -1.79 -30.08
CA LEU A 187 0.95 -1.59 -29.13
C LEU A 187 0.90 -0.21 -28.48
N SER A 188 0.59 0.84 -29.23
CA SER A 188 0.50 2.19 -28.67
C SER A 188 -0.70 2.35 -27.73
N LEU A 189 -1.80 1.63 -28.01
CA LEU A 189 -2.95 1.56 -27.13
C LEU A 189 -2.64 0.80 -25.85
N ALA A 190 -2.02 -0.38 -25.94
CA ALA A 190 -1.59 -1.17 -24.80
C ALA A 190 -0.62 -0.37 -23.90
N ALA A 191 0.38 0.28 -24.49
CA ALA A 191 1.32 1.15 -23.76
C ALA A 191 0.60 2.30 -23.03
N ARG A 192 -0.42 2.90 -23.66
CA ARG A 192 -1.22 3.96 -23.04
C ARG A 192 -2.06 3.44 -21.87
N LEU A 193 -2.70 2.29 -22.02
CA LEU A 193 -3.53 1.69 -20.98
C LEU A 193 -2.68 1.25 -19.78
N GLN A 194 -1.52 0.66 -20.03
CA GLN A 194 -0.64 0.12 -18.98
C GLN A 194 0.36 1.12 -18.41
N ARG A 195 0.53 2.31 -19.03
CA ARG A 195 1.55 3.30 -18.61
C ARG A 195 1.52 3.60 -17.11
N GLY A 196 0.34 3.72 -16.51
CA GLY A 196 0.18 4.00 -15.09
C GLY A 196 0.72 2.88 -14.20
N THR A 197 0.44 1.64 -14.59
CA THR A 197 0.93 0.43 -13.90
C THR A 197 2.45 0.30 -14.05
N VAL A 198 2.96 0.48 -15.28
CA VAL A 198 4.42 0.39 -15.57
C VAL A 198 5.18 1.48 -14.83
N ILE A 199 4.73 2.73 -14.88
CA ILE A 199 5.38 3.83 -14.15
C ILE A 199 5.30 3.59 -12.64
N GLY A 200 4.15 3.13 -12.11
CA GLY A 200 4.01 2.82 -10.70
C GLY A 200 5.00 1.77 -10.22
N TRP A 201 5.15 0.68 -10.96
CA TRP A 201 6.13 -0.37 -10.65
C TRP A 201 7.57 0.10 -10.83
N ALA A 202 7.88 0.87 -11.90
CA ALA A 202 9.20 1.42 -12.10
C ALA A 202 9.62 2.35 -10.95
N VAL A 203 8.73 3.22 -10.49
CA VAL A 203 8.96 4.09 -9.33
C VAL A 203 9.14 3.27 -8.06
N ALA A 204 8.30 2.25 -7.84
CA ALA A 204 8.41 1.38 -6.65
C ALA A 204 9.74 0.62 -6.62
N LEU A 205 10.16 0.05 -7.76
CA LEU A 205 11.44 -0.67 -7.88
C LEU A 205 12.64 0.26 -7.73
N ALA A 206 12.62 1.43 -8.39
CA ALA A 206 13.67 2.41 -8.25
C ALA A 206 13.83 2.88 -6.79
N PHE A 207 12.70 3.12 -6.15
CA PHE A 207 12.66 3.51 -4.76
C PHE A 207 13.17 2.41 -3.81
N LEU A 208 12.73 1.16 -4.00
CA LEU A 208 13.22 0.01 -3.23
C LEU A 208 14.74 -0.18 -3.45
N GLY A 209 15.21 -0.03 -4.69
CA GLY A 209 16.62 -0.09 -5.01
C GLY A 209 17.46 1.00 -4.35
N LEU A 210 16.97 2.25 -4.35
CA LEU A 210 17.61 3.36 -3.65
C LEU A 210 17.71 3.11 -2.14
N MET A 211 16.63 2.61 -1.53
CA MET A 211 16.63 2.28 -0.12
C MET A 211 17.63 1.18 0.23
N MET A 212 17.57 0.09 -0.50
CA MET A 212 18.47 -1.03 -0.25
C MET A 212 19.92 -0.64 -0.53
N GLY A 213 20.16 0.19 -1.56
CA GLY A 213 21.49 0.74 -1.86
C GLY A 213 22.03 1.66 -0.76
N SER A 214 21.16 2.48 -0.14
CA SER A 214 21.59 3.34 0.99
C SER A 214 21.97 2.54 2.23
N VAL A 215 21.27 1.42 2.49
CA VAL A 215 21.61 0.50 3.57
C VAL A 215 22.96 -0.17 3.29
N LEU A 216 23.20 -0.61 2.06
CA LEU A 216 24.47 -1.24 1.66
C LEU A 216 25.68 -0.37 1.97
N ALA A 217 25.58 0.94 1.74
CA ALA A 217 26.68 1.88 2.00
C ALA A 217 27.06 2.00 3.51
N SER A 218 26.19 1.61 4.41
CA SER A 218 26.41 1.69 5.86
C SER A 218 26.63 0.32 6.53
N LEU A 219 26.51 -0.78 5.79
CA LEU A 219 26.51 -2.13 6.33
C LEU A 219 27.83 -2.55 6.95
N ASP A 220 28.94 -2.24 6.33
CA ASP A 220 30.28 -2.64 6.80
C ASP A 220 30.58 -2.07 8.19
N GLN A 221 30.04 -0.88 8.50
CA GLN A 221 30.22 -0.24 9.80
C GLN A 221 29.24 -0.76 10.87
N GLN A 222 28.04 -1.16 10.49
CA GLN A 222 26.98 -1.56 11.43
C GLN A 222 26.98 -3.05 11.74
N LEU A 223 27.50 -3.89 10.84
CA LEU A 223 27.51 -5.35 10.99
C LEU A 223 28.86 -5.92 11.41
N ALA A 224 29.88 -5.10 11.52
CA ALA A 224 31.17 -5.52 12.04
C ALA A 224 31.01 -6.13 13.44
N GLY A 225 31.51 -7.37 13.62
CA GLY A 225 31.41 -8.10 14.88
C GLY A 225 30.07 -8.77 15.17
N THR A 226 29.14 -8.79 14.21
CA THR A 226 27.84 -9.47 14.38
C THR A 226 27.86 -10.90 13.84
N ALA A 227 26.88 -11.72 14.28
CA ALA A 227 26.65 -13.08 13.72
C ALA A 227 26.44 -13.11 12.22
N PHE A 228 26.06 -11.98 11.62
CA PHE A 228 25.88 -11.86 10.18
C PHE A 228 27.23 -11.77 9.45
N GLU A 229 28.23 -11.12 10.01
CA GLU A 229 29.60 -11.14 9.48
C GLU A 229 30.16 -12.57 9.47
N ASP A 230 29.94 -13.33 10.56
CA ASP A 230 30.36 -14.73 10.63
C ASP A 230 29.64 -15.59 9.59
N PHE A 231 28.35 -15.33 9.35
CA PHE A 231 27.57 -16.00 8.30
C PHE A 231 28.14 -15.70 6.90
N ALA A 232 28.39 -14.44 6.59
CA ALA A 232 28.94 -14.02 5.30
C ALA A 232 30.33 -14.65 5.05
N ARG A 233 31.21 -14.63 6.02
CA ARG A 233 32.55 -15.27 5.96
C ARG A 233 32.48 -16.77 5.73
N ARG A 234 31.54 -17.47 6.36
CA ARG A 234 31.32 -18.93 6.15
C ARG A 234 30.84 -19.28 4.75
N HIS A 235 30.17 -18.35 4.06
CA HIS A 235 29.69 -18.51 2.70
C HIS A 235 30.63 -17.93 1.62
N GLY A 236 31.86 -17.54 2.04
CA GLY A 236 32.94 -17.15 1.12
C GLY A 236 32.83 -15.76 0.54
N GLY A 237 31.99 -14.87 1.10
CA GLY A 237 31.79 -13.50 0.65
C GLY A 237 32.00 -12.46 1.74
N GLU A 238 32.17 -11.21 1.34
CA GLU A 238 32.06 -10.06 2.23
C GLU A 238 30.58 -9.78 2.57
N VAL A 239 30.33 -9.16 3.73
CA VAL A 239 28.97 -8.85 4.21
C VAL A 239 28.16 -8.07 3.17
N GLY A 240 28.81 -7.08 2.52
CA GLY A 240 28.21 -6.27 1.47
C GLY A 240 27.80 -7.10 0.25
N GLU A 241 28.59 -8.10 -0.13
CA GLU A 241 28.32 -8.95 -1.29
C GLU A 241 27.13 -9.87 -1.08
N VAL A 242 27.06 -10.53 0.08
CA VAL A 242 25.91 -11.37 0.47
C VAL A 242 24.63 -10.54 0.58
N PHE A 243 24.70 -9.35 1.15
CA PHE A 243 23.56 -8.45 1.23
C PHE A 243 23.14 -7.96 -0.17
N PHE A 244 24.07 -7.62 -1.04
CA PHE A 244 23.76 -7.23 -2.40
C PHE A 244 23.05 -8.33 -3.19
N GLN A 245 23.49 -9.57 -3.07
CA GLN A 245 22.82 -10.72 -3.68
C GLN A 245 21.39 -10.89 -3.14
N PHE A 246 21.19 -10.72 -1.81
CA PHE A 246 19.88 -10.75 -1.21
C PHE A 246 18.97 -9.64 -1.75
N VAL A 247 19.48 -8.43 -1.88
CA VAL A 247 18.75 -7.29 -2.47
C VAL A 247 18.34 -7.57 -3.90
N LEU A 248 19.25 -8.08 -4.73
CA LEU A 248 18.94 -8.46 -6.11
C LEU A 248 17.86 -9.54 -6.17
N TYR A 249 17.92 -10.52 -5.28
CA TYR A 249 16.89 -11.56 -5.18
C TYR A 249 15.52 -10.95 -4.84
N VAL A 250 15.43 -10.07 -3.86
CA VAL A 250 14.18 -9.38 -3.49
C VAL A 250 13.65 -8.53 -4.65
N LEU A 251 14.51 -7.75 -5.30
CA LEU A 251 14.14 -6.94 -6.46
C LEU A 251 13.63 -7.78 -7.62
N ALA A 252 14.25 -8.94 -7.88
CA ALA A 252 13.79 -9.87 -8.91
C ALA A 252 12.41 -10.45 -8.60
N GLN A 253 12.12 -10.78 -7.33
CA GLN A 253 10.79 -11.24 -6.91
C GLN A 253 9.73 -10.16 -7.11
N VAL A 254 10.04 -8.92 -6.73
CA VAL A 254 9.12 -7.78 -6.91
C VAL A 254 8.91 -7.48 -8.40
N ALA A 255 9.95 -7.55 -9.22
CA ALA A 255 9.85 -7.39 -10.68
C ALA A 255 8.99 -8.51 -11.32
N THR A 256 9.15 -9.75 -10.85
CA THR A 256 8.32 -10.88 -11.29
C THR A 256 6.84 -10.66 -10.93
N ALA A 257 6.56 -10.20 -9.72
CA ALA A 257 5.20 -9.85 -9.30
C ALA A 257 4.61 -8.71 -10.15
N ALA A 258 5.43 -7.71 -10.53
CA ALA A 258 5.02 -6.63 -11.43
C ALA A 258 4.66 -7.15 -12.83
N ALA A 259 5.48 -8.04 -13.39
CA ALA A 259 5.22 -8.68 -14.69
C ALA A 259 3.92 -9.50 -14.65
N LEU A 260 3.72 -10.30 -13.59
CA LEU A 260 2.50 -11.08 -13.39
C LEU A 260 1.26 -10.16 -13.27
N ALA A 261 1.35 -9.07 -12.52
CA ALA A 261 0.28 -8.09 -12.40
C ALA A 261 -0.10 -7.47 -13.76
N ALA A 262 0.89 -7.19 -14.63
CA ALA A 262 0.64 -6.68 -15.97
C ALA A 262 -0.12 -7.70 -16.84
N VAL A 263 0.27 -8.98 -16.79
CA VAL A 263 -0.42 -10.07 -17.51
C VAL A 263 -1.85 -10.26 -17.00
N LEU A 264 -2.06 -10.25 -15.68
CA LEU A 264 -3.40 -10.36 -15.09
C LEU A 264 -4.30 -9.18 -15.45
N THR A 265 -3.75 -7.99 -15.60
CA THR A 265 -4.50 -6.82 -16.07
C THR A 265 -4.98 -7.02 -17.51
N LEU A 266 -4.11 -7.54 -18.39
CA LEU A 266 -4.46 -7.83 -19.78
C LEU A 266 -5.60 -8.87 -19.86
N ARG A 267 -5.52 -9.93 -19.07
CA ARG A 267 -6.59 -10.95 -18.98
C ARG A 267 -7.91 -10.36 -18.48
N ASN A 268 -7.86 -9.44 -17.53
CA ASN A 268 -9.06 -8.75 -17.06
C ASN A 268 -9.70 -7.89 -18.15
N ASP A 269 -8.89 -7.21 -18.97
CA ASP A 269 -9.36 -6.42 -20.10
C ASP A 269 -10.02 -7.30 -21.18
N GLU A 270 -9.51 -8.52 -21.40
CA GLU A 270 -10.13 -9.51 -22.28
C GLU A 270 -11.49 -9.98 -21.73
N THR A 271 -11.57 -10.34 -20.47
CA THR A 271 -12.81 -10.86 -19.84
C THR A 271 -13.90 -9.79 -19.71
N THR A 272 -13.54 -8.52 -19.69
CA THR A 272 -14.48 -7.38 -19.66
C THR A 272 -14.87 -6.87 -21.04
N GLY A 273 -14.41 -7.51 -22.13
CA GLY A 273 -14.72 -7.14 -23.50
C GLY A 273 -14.02 -5.87 -24.00
N LEU A 274 -13.13 -5.28 -23.22
CA LEU A 274 -12.37 -4.08 -23.61
C LEU A 274 -11.34 -4.36 -24.71
N ALA A 275 -10.99 -5.62 -24.92
CA ALA A 275 -10.08 -6.03 -25.99
C ALA A 275 -10.77 -6.23 -27.35
N GLU A 276 -12.09 -6.43 -27.42
CA GLU A 276 -12.83 -6.68 -28.65
C GLU A 276 -12.64 -5.60 -29.73
N PRO A 277 -12.70 -4.28 -29.43
CA PRO A 277 -12.49 -3.24 -30.44
C PRO A 277 -11.07 -3.23 -31.01
N VAL A 278 -10.10 -3.83 -30.32
CA VAL A 278 -8.69 -3.90 -30.73
C VAL A 278 -8.47 -5.13 -31.64
N LEU A 279 -9.19 -6.23 -31.37
CA LEU A 279 -9.10 -7.48 -32.13
C LEU A 279 -9.95 -7.45 -33.41
N ALA A 280 -10.95 -6.56 -33.50
CA ALA A 280 -11.84 -6.42 -34.65
C ALA A 280 -11.24 -5.60 -35.82
N ARG A 281 -9.96 -5.21 -35.74
CA ARG A 281 -9.17 -4.55 -36.79
C ARG A 281 -8.05 -5.45 -37.27
#